data_8187b4e1caa5748e86268c2a98e48a5e
#
_entry.id   8187b4e1caa5748e86268c2a98e48a5e
#
_cell.length_a   1.000
_cell.length_b   1.000
_cell.length_c   1.000
_cell.angle_alpha   90.00
_cell.angle_beta   90.00
_cell.angle_gamma   90.00
#
_symmetry.space_group_name_H-M   'P 1'
#
loop_
_entity.id
_entity.type
_entity.pdbx_description
1 polymer ?
#
loop_
_entity_poly.entity_id
_entity_poly.type
_entity_poly.pdbx_seq_one_letter_code
_entity_poly.pdbx_strand_id
1 'polypeptide(L)'
;MSFLYKLRIIFIWPLLVITLLSTPKPVSTETAQLVSSETFVFDQALIMGQGITNDGEYFYTSGTVTGINSTAIAKFRVGSMDFVDSNFNPLPKVCTDRGNNHIGGISYYNGKIYAPVEGGDEVYACIVVFDAETLEATGEVYDLPNNLYPSGVPWCAVDPETGYLYASIWKSTKVIHVYDTNDSMKHIGDINLKTPISHIQGAEFLDGTLYMSQDTRNKGSIRDILKVDFESGEVSVVAERDIVNEDYEAEGMTFTKGDGGAILHVLDYNKLIGINVNSYKADF
;
A
#
# COMPACT_ATOMS: atom_id res chain seq x y z
N MET A 1 38.22 2.66 84.81
CA MET A 1 38.04 3.42 83.53
C MET A 1 37.55 2.44 82.48
N SER A 2 36.26 2.45 82.20
CA SER A 2 35.64 1.48 81.33
C SER A 2 35.16 2.27 80.09
N PHE A 3 35.68 1.91 78.92
CA PHE A 3 35.27 2.47 77.65
C PHE A 3 34.25 1.52 76.97
N LEU A 4 32.99 1.89 77.01
CA LEU A 4 31.91 1.19 76.30
C LEU A 4 31.82 1.69 74.84
N TYR A 5 32.20 0.85 73.90
CA TYR A 5 31.93 1.06 72.47
C TYR A 5 30.50 0.65 72.17
N LYS A 6 29.68 1.63 71.79
CA LYS A 6 28.34 1.37 71.24
C LYS A 6 28.45 1.06 69.72
N LEU A 7 28.27 -0.20 69.37
CA LEU A 7 28.13 -0.65 68.04
C LEU A 7 26.73 -0.23 67.52
N ARG A 8 26.65 0.68 66.53
CA ARG A 8 25.42 0.98 65.78
C ARG A 8 25.32 0.04 64.61
N ILE A 9 24.39 -0.92 64.66
CA ILE A 9 24.02 -1.77 63.54
C ILE A 9 23.10 -0.95 62.65
N ILE A 10 23.59 -0.59 61.45
CA ILE A 10 22.77 0.05 60.41
C ILE A 10 22.09 -1.07 59.63
N PHE A 11 20.79 -1.24 59.79
CA PHE A 11 19.96 -2.09 58.95
C PHE A 11 19.75 -1.40 57.60
N ILE A 12 20.42 -1.88 56.53
CA ILE A 12 20.13 -1.52 55.16
C ILE A 12 19.03 -2.46 54.70
N TRP A 13 17.82 -1.94 54.59
CA TRP A 13 16.74 -2.64 53.88
C TRP A 13 17.00 -2.57 52.38
N PRO A 14 17.03 -3.71 51.66
CA PRO A 14 17.08 -3.64 50.18
C PRO A 14 15.73 -3.10 49.69
N LEU A 15 15.76 -1.94 49.03
CA LEU A 15 14.63 -1.42 48.29
C LEU A 15 14.38 -2.36 47.10
N LEU A 16 13.38 -3.21 47.20
CA LEU A 16 12.94 -4.05 46.10
C LEU A 16 12.23 -3.14 45.09
N VAL A 17 12.94 -2.69 44.04
CA VAL A 17 12.36 -2.01 42.91
C VAL A 17 11.64 -3.06 42.07
N ILE A 18 10.34 -3.19 42.26
CA ILE A 18 9.48 -3.96 41.36
C ILE A 18 9.28 -3.10 40.12
N THR A 19 10.10 -3.31 39.11
CA THR A 19 9.79 -2.86 37.74
C THR A 19 8.60 -3.68 37.27
N LEU A 20 7.42 -3.06 37.29
CA LEU A 20 6.25 -3.56 36.57
C LEU A 20 6.59 -3.49 35.08
N LEU A 21 7.07 -4.59 34.53
CA LEU A 21 7.07 -4.81 33.08
C LEU A 21 5.60 -4.85 32.68
N SER A 22 5.12 -3.72 32.14
CA SER A 22 3.84 -3.71 31.42
C SER A 22 3.98 -4.66 30.24
N THR A 23 3.37 -5.83 30.33
CA THR A 23 3.18 -6.69 29.15
C THR A 23 2.42 -5.84 28.14
N PRO A 24 2.92 -5.68 26.90
CA PRO A 24 2.14 -5.01 25.88
C PRO A 24 0.79 -5.72 25.80
N LYS A 25 -0.31 -4.95 25.89
CA LYS A 25 -1.63 -5.48 25.58
C LYS A 25 -1.56 -6.03 24.17
N PRO A 26 -2.06 -7.26 23.91
CA PRO A 26 -2.25 -7.69 22.54
C PRO A 26 -3.15 -6.64 21.86
N VAL A 27 -2.65 -6.06 20.77
CA VAL A 27 -3.46 -5.22 19.90
C VAL A 27 -4.55 -6.15 19.37
N SER A 28 -5.79 -5.94 19.78
CA SER A 28 -6.92 -6.65 19.20
C SER A 28 -7.02 -6.13 17.78
N THR A 29 -6.67 -6.92 16.78
CA THR A 29 -7.00 -6.66 15.40
C THR A 29 -8.51 -6.60 15.28
N GLU A 30 -9.03 -5.44 14.87
CA GLU A 30 -10.46 -5.30 14.64
C GLU A 30 -10.79 -5.84 13.26
N THR A 31 -11.92 -6.54 13.15
CA THR A 31 -12.45 -6.91 11.84
C THR A 31 -12.95 -5.64 11.17
N ALA A 32 -12.46 -5.34 9.97
CA ALA A 32 -12.86 -4.15 9.23
C ALA A 32 -14.38 -4.15 8.97
N GLN A 33 -15.05 -3.07 9.40
CA GLN A 33 -16.50 -2.96 9.21
C GLN A 33 -16.81 -2.59 7.76
N LEU A 34 -17.35 -3.54 6.99
CA LEU A 34 -17.82 -3.32 5.62
C LEU A 34 -18.98 -2.32 5.60
N VAL A 35 -18.86 -1.29 4.77
CA VAL A 35 -19.88 -0.24 4.55
C VAL A 35 -20.64 -0.49 3.26
N SER A 36 -19.93 -0.79 2.17
CA SER A 36 -20.50 -1.09 0.86
C SER A 36 -19.63 -2.03 0.06
N SER A 37 -20.22 -2.70 -0.90
CA SER A 37 -19.53 -3.53 -1.89
C SER A 37 -20.17 -3.32 -3.25
N GLU A 38 -19.39 -2.92 -4.24
CA GLU A 38 -19.83 -2.73 -5.62
C GLU A 38 -19.09 -3.70 -6.53
N THR A 39 -19.81 -4.33 -7.45
CA THR A 39 -19.23 -5.33 -8.37
C THR A 39 -19.20 -4.78 -9.79
N PHE A 40 -18.01 -4.79 -10.38
CA PHE A 40 -17.75 -4.39 -11.76
C PHE A 40 -17.39 -5.62 -12.58
N VAL A 41 -18.05 -5.81 -13.71
CA VAL A 41 -17.92 -7.00 -14.55
C VAL A 41 -17.33 -6.67 -15.93
N PHE A 42 -16.70 -7.66 -16.56
CA PHE A 42 -16.18 -7.63 -17.93
C PHE A 42 -15.27 -6.44 -18.25
N ASP A 43 -15.70 -5.55 -19.12
CA ASP A 43 -14.92 -4.41 -19.65
C ASP A 43 -14.43 -3.47 -18.55
N GLN A 44 -15.25 -3.21 -17.54
CA GLN A 44 -14.84 -2.41 -16.37
C GLN A 44 -13.78 -3.10 -15.52
N ALA A 45 -13.86 -4.43 -15.36
CA ALA A 45 -12.82 -5.18 -14.65
C ALA A 45 -11.44 -5.09 -15.33
N LEU A 46 -11.40 -4.89 -16.67
CA LEU A 46 -10.14 -4.72 -17.41
C LEU A 46 -9.44 -3.39 -17.08
N ILE A 47 -10.17 -2.37 -16.65
CA ILE A 47 -9.64 -1.03 -16.33
C ILE A 47 -9.49 -0.78 -14.82
N MET A 48 -9.85 -1.76 -13.98
CA MET A 48 -9.85 -1.64 -12.51
C MET A 48 -9.07 -2.78 -11.82
N GLY A 49 -8.44 -3.66 -12.55
CA GLY A 49 -7.99 -4.95 -12.03
C GLY A 49 -6.74 -4.94 -11.16
N GLN A 50 -6.12 -3.79 -10.86
CA GLN A 50 -4.86 -3.72 -10.13
C GLN A 50 -4.85 -2.62 -9.07
N GLY A 51 -4.73 -1.36 -9.44
CA GLY A 51 -4.56 -0.25 -8.52
C GLY A 51 -5.78 0.65 -8.42
N ILE A 52 -5.91 1.34 -7.28
CA ILE A 52 -6.85 2.44 -7.07
C ILE A 52 -6.19 3.52 -6.23
N THR A 53 -6.41 4.77 -6.59
CA THR A 53 -6.08 5.97 -5.83
C THR A 53 -7.13 7.05 -6.05
N ASN A 54 -7.09 8.19 -5.36
CA ASN A 54 -8.06 9.26 -5.57
C ASN A 54 -7.46 10.66 -5.31
N ASP A 55 -8.15 11.70 -5.84
CA ASP A 55 -7.87 13.10 -5.59
C ASP A 55 -8.93 13.79 -4.70
N GLY A 56 -9.89 13.02 -4.19
CA GLY A 56 -11.04 13.48 -3.42
C GLY A 56 -12.30 13.72 -4.28
N GLU A 57 -12.16 13.98 -5.59
CA GLU A 57 -13.28 14.09 -6.54
C GLU A 57 -13.42 12.85 -7.42
N TYR A 58 -12.31 12.27 -7.83
CA TYR A 58 -12.25 11.09 -8.69
C TYR A 58 -11.42 9.98 -8.09
N PHE A 59 -11.87 8.74 -8.31
CA PHE A 59 -11.03 7.56 -8.24
C PHE A 59 -10.29 7.39 -9.57
N TYR A 60 -9.02 7.05 -9.49
CA TYR A 60 -8.20 6.58 -10.60
C TYR A 60 -7.88 5.11 -10.38
N THR A 61 -8.04 4.31 -11.42
CA THR A 61 -7.76 2.87 -11.35
C THR A 61 -6.76 2.46 -12.41
N SER A 62 -6.00 1.40 -12.13
CA SER A 62 -5.17 0.74 -13.13
C SER A 62 -5.68 -0.65 -13.41
N GLY A 63 -5.49 -1.11 -14.66
CA GLY A 63 -5.85 -2.44 -15.09
C GLY A 63 -4.72 -3.07 -15.91
N THR A 64 -4.57 -4.39 -15.77
CA THR A 64 -3.65 -5.18 -16.56
C THR A 64 -4.31 -6.50 -16.95
N VAL A 65 -4.25 -6.83 -18.23
CA VAL A 65 -4.65 -8.14 -18.74
C VAL A 65 -3.41 -8.84 -19.27
N THR A 66 -2.77 -9.59 -18.39
CA THR A 66 -1.63 -10.43 -18.74
C THR A 66 -2.05 -11.47 -19.76
N GLY A 67 -1.29 -11.63 -20.83
CA GLY A 67 -1.58 -12.59 -21.91
C GLY A 67 -2.13 -11.95 -23.20
N ILE A 68 -2.75 -10.79 -23.12
CA ILE A 68 -3.06 -9.95 -24.30
C ILE A 68 -2.29 -8.63 -24.29
N ASN A 69 -1.40 -8.43 -23.31
CA ASN A 69 -0.57 -7.24 -23.13
C ASN A 69 -1.39 -5.92 -23.18
N SER A 70 -2.58 -5.95 -22.59
CA SER A 70 -3.44 -4.78 -22.50
C SER A 70 -3.33 -4.19 -21.10
N THR A 71 -3.10 -2.88 -21.06
CA THR A 71 -3.07 -2.08 -19.83
C THR A 71 -4.08 -0.95 -19.93
N ALA A 72 -4.54 -0.43 -18.80
CA ALA A 72 -5.44 0.70 -18.80
C ALA A 72 -5.22 1.57 -17.56
N ILE A 73 -5.57 2.85 -17.68
CA ILE A 73 -5.85 3.75 -16.55
C ILE A 73 -7.25 4.31 -16.79
N ALA A 74 -8.07 4.37 -15.74
CA ALA A 74 -9.43 4.86 -15.84
C ALA A 74 -9.77 5.80 -14.68
N LYS A 75 -10.84 6.58 -14.88
CA LYS A 75 -11.31 7.63 -13.96
C LYS A 75 -12.79 7.42 -13.67
N PHE A 76 -13.13 7.42 -12.38
CA PHE A 76 -14.50 7.25 -11.89
C PHE A 76 -14.81 8.35 -10.88
N ARG A 77 -16.08 8.71 -10.72
CA ARG A 77 -16.50 9.71 -9.74
C ARG A 77 -16.53 9.12 -8.34
N VAL A 78 -15.91 9.78 -7.36
CA VAL A 78 -16.02 9.40 -5.96
C VAL A 78 -17.48 9.46 -5.50
N GLY A 79 -17.90 8.49 -4.70
CA GLY A 79 -19.25 8.38 -4.13
C GLY A 79 -20.27 7.66 -5.01
N SER A 80 -20.23 7.83 -6.35
CA SER A 80 -21.16 7.12 -7.24
C SER A 80 -20.50 6.02 -8.06
N MET A 81 -19.16 6.02 -8.15
CA MET A 81 -18.40 5.12 -9.05
C MET A 81 -18.82 5.23 -10.53
N ASP A 82 -19.42 6.35 -10.93
CA ASP A 82 -19.76 6.58 -12.32
C ASP A 82 -18.46 6.70 -13.15
N PHE A 83 -18.41 5.95 -14.26
CA PHE A 83 -17.31 6.01 -15.21
C PHE A 83 -17.24 7.41 -15.85
N VAL A 84 -16.04 7.97 -15.92
CA VAL A 84 -15.77 9.29 -16.51
C VAL A 84 -14.94 9.17 -17.77
N ASP A 85 -13.79 8.50 -17.71
CA ASP A 85 -12.85 8.37 -18.83
C ASP A 85 -11.89 7.20 -18.64
N SER A 86 -11.22 6.80 -19.72
CA SER A 86 -10.16 5.78 -19.67
C SER A 86 -9.16 5.95 -20.80
N ASN A 87 -7.91 5.58 -20.52
CA ASN A 87 -6.87 5.44 -21.52
C ASN A 87 -6.42 3.97 -21.58
N PHE A 88 -6.64 3.33 -22.73
CA PHE A 88 -6.21 1.96 -22.98
C PHE A 88 -4.81 1.94 -23.61
N ASN A 89 -3.96 1.01 -23.14
CA ASN A 89 -2.55 0.90 -23.55
C ASN A 89 -1.76 2.22 -23.35
N PRO A 90 -1.85 2.83 -22.14
CA PRO A 90 -1.29 4.14 -21.87
C PRO A 90 0.24 4.14 -21.74
N LEU A 91 0.88 2.95 -21.72
CA LEU A 91 2.32 2.82 -21.48
C LEU A 91 3.13 3.45 -22.62
N PRO A 92 4.13 4.30 -22.31
CA PRO A 92 5.05 4.87 -23.28
C PRO A 92 5.80 3.79 -24.06
N LYS A 93 6.13 4.10 -25.32
CA LYS A 93 6.86 3.19 -26.20
C LYS A 93 8.16 2.67 -25.60
N VAL A 94 8.87 3.48 -24.82
CA VAL A 94 10.09 3.07 -24.10
C VAL A 94 9.83 1.91 -23.12
N CYS A 95 8.65 1.84 -22.52
CA CYS A 95 8.26 0.75 -21.64
C CYS A 95 7.87 -0.50 -22.43
N THR A 96 7.00 -0.34 -23.45
CA THR A 96 6.53 -1.49 -24.25
C THR A 96 7.63 -2.14 -25.08
N ASP A 97 8.60 -1.37 -25.57
CA ASP A 97 9.75 -1.89 -26.35
C ASP A 97 10.64 -2.83 -25.52
N ARG A 98 10.67 -2.69 -24.21
CA ARG A 98 11.44 -3.56 -23.31
C ARG A 98 10.58 -4.60 -22.57
N GLY A 99 9.32 -4.76 -23.00
CA GLY A 99 8.42 -5.81 -22.52
C GLY A 99 7.61 -5.46 -21.27
N ASN A 100 7.63 -4.20 -20.82
CA ASN A 100 6.74 -3.78 -19.74
C ASN A 100 5.28 -3.87 -20.21
N ASN A 101 4.45 -4.55 -19.46
CA ASN A 101 3.05 -4.83 -19.80
C ASN A 101 2.14 -4.95 -18.57
N HIS A 102 2.63 -4.56 -17.39
CA HIS A 102 1.89 -4.64 -16.14
C HIS A 102 1.97 -3.30 -15.41
N ILE A 103 0.82 -2.75 -15.02
CA ILE A 103 0.67 -1.58 -14.15
C ILE A 103 0.10 -2.08 -12.83
N GLY A 104 0.82 -1.86 -11.74
CA GLY A 104 0.42 -2.28 -10.39
C GLY A 104 -0.40 -1.24 -9.63
N GLY A 105 -0.29 -1.23 -8.30
CA GLY A 105 -0.97 -0.29 -7.39
C GLY A 105 -0.45 1.13 -7.54
N ILE A 106 -1.30 2.04 -8.01
CA ILE A 106 -1.00 3.43 -8.35
C ILE A 106 -1.21 4.39 -7.18
N SER A 107 -0.61 5.59 -7.27
CA SER A 107 -0.78 6.65 -6.27
C SER A 107 -0.96 8.01 -6.93
N TYR A 108 -1.92 8.79 -6.46
CA TYR A 108 -2.14 10.17 -6.88
C TYR A 108 -1.33 11.16 -6.03
N TYR A 109 -0.70 12.12 -6.69
CA TYR A 109 -0.07 13.25 -6.01
C TYR A 109 0.01 14.46 -6.93
N ASN A 110 -0.53 15.60 -6.48
CA ASN A 110 -0.40 16.91 -7.11
C ASN A 110 -0.73 16.93 -8.63
N GLY A 111 -1.90 16.41 -9.00
CA GLY A 111 -2.38 16.37 -10.39
C GLY A 111 -1.74 15.26 -11.25
N LYS A 112 -0.93 14.39 -10.66
CA LYS A 112 -0.23 13.30 -11.34
C LYS A 112 -0.60 11.95 -10.73
N ILE A 113 -0.57 10.91 -11.55
CA ILE A 113 -0.70 9.51 -11.13
C ILE A 113 0.67 8.85 -11.31
N TYR A 114 1.25 8.38 -10.23
CA TYR A 114 2.48 7.60 -10.22
C TYR A 114 2.12 6.13 -10.32
N ALA A 115 2.61 5.47 -11.36
CA ALA A 115 2.25 4.10 -11.66
C ALA A 115 3.50 3.21 -11.68
N PRO A 116 3.58 2.20 -10.80
CA PRO A 116 4.62 1.19 -10.87
C PRO A 116 4.34 0.30 -12.07
N VAL A 117 5.36 0.09 -12.89
CA VAL A 117 5.26 -0.65 -14.15
C VAL A 117 6.40 -1.67 -14.22
N GLU A 118 6.04 -2.88 -14.60
CA GLU A 118 6.99 -3.99 -14.73
C GLU A 118 6.71 -4.84 -15.97
N GLY A 119 7.64 -5.71 -16.33
CA GLY A 119 7.46 -6.69 -17.40
C GLY A 119 6.92 -8.01 -16.88
N GLY A 120 6.49 -8.90 -17.82
CA GLY A 120 6.01 -10.24 -17.48
C GLY A 120 7.03 -11.12 -16.75
N ASP A 121 8.32 -10.84 -16.91
CA ASP A 121 9.43 -11.51 -16.23
C ASP A 121 9.95 -10.69 -15.01
N GLU A 122 9.19 -9.71 -14.54
CA GLU A 122 9.52 -8.84 -13.39
C GLU A 122 10.84 -8.05 -13.59
N VAL A 123 11.22 -7.81 -14.83
CA VAL A 123 12.41 -7.05 -15.21
C VAL A 123 12.03 -5.64 -15.66
N TYR A 124 12.99 -4.72 -15.61
CA TYR A 124 12.83 -3.31 -15.99
C TYR A 124 11.71 -2.59 -15.22
N ALA A 125 11.65 -2.82 -13.91
CA ALA A 125 10.75 -2.08 -13.04
C ALA A 125 10.97 -0.57 -13.17
N CYS A 126 9.89 0.20 -13.35
CA CYS A 126 9.96 1.65 -13.44
C CYS A 126 8.71 2.30 -12.85
N ILE A 127 8.77 3.60 -12.59
CA ILE A 127 7.61 4.43 -12.30
C ILE A 127 7.30 5.26 -13.56
N VAL A 128 6.10 5.13 -14.08
CA VAL A 128 5.56 5.97 -15.16
C VAL A 128 4.62 6.99 -14.56
N VAL A 129 4.74 8.25 -14.99
CA VAL A 129 3.89 9.33 -14.49
C VAL A 129 2.85 9.70 -15.54
N PHE A 130 1.59 9.73 -15.11
CA PHE A 130 0.46 10.14 -15.94
C PHE A 130 -0.13 11.44 -15.42
N ASP A 131 -0.68 12.23 -16.32
CA ASP A 131 -1.49 13.39 -15.98
C ASP A 131 -2.89 12.92 -15.54
N ALA A 132 -3.36 13.37 -14.39
CA ALA A 132 -4.61 12.91 -13.79
C ALA A 132 -5.87 13.47 -14.49
N GLU A 133 -5.74 14.58 -15.24
CA GLU A 133 -6.85 15.14 -16.00
C GLU A 133 -7.06 14.38 -17.32
N THR A 134 -5.98 14.14 -18.06
CA THR A 134 -6.02 13.57 -19.41
C THR A 134 -5.79 12.05 -19.44
N LEU A 135 -5.27 11.45 -18.36
CA LEU A 135 -4.83 10.05 -18.27
C LEU A 135 -3.70 9.69 -19.25
N GLU A 136 -3.05 10.68 -19.84
CA GLU A 136 -1.92 10.49 -20.76
C GLU A 136 -0.61 10.47 -20.01
N ALA A 137 0.37 9.68 -20.51
CA ALA A 137 1.71 9.70 -19.95
C ALA A 137 2.36 11.08 -20.17
N THR A 138 2.92 11.65 -19.09
CA THR A 138 3.60 12.95 -19.12
C THR A 138 4.94 12.92 -19.86
N GLY A 139 5.46 11.74 -20.14
CA GLY A 139 6.80 11.50 -20.66
C GLY A 139 7.84 11.23 -19.56
N GLU A 140 7.46 11.38 -18.30
CA GLU A 140 8.33 11.04 -17.15
C GLU A 140 8.29 9.53 -16.92
N VAL A 141 9.43 8.86 -17.14
CA VAL A 141 9.65 7.44 -16.88
C VAL A 141 10.94 7.30 -16.06
N TYR A 142 10.83 6.75 -14.88
CA TYR A 142 11.93 6.61 -13.93
C TYR A 142 12.26 5.14 -13.71
N ASP A 143 13.39 4.70 -14.27
CA ASP A 143 13.85 3.32 -14.09
C ASP A 143 14.26 3.06 -12.65
N LEU A 144 13.76 1.98 -12.08
CA LEU A 144 14.18 1.52 -10.76
C LEU A 144 15.36 0.55 -10.88
N PRO A 145 16.33 0.61 -9.96
CA PRO A 145 17.50 -0.26 -10.04
C PRO A 145 17.13 -1.75 -9.91
N ASN A 146 17.48 -2.58 -10.90
CA ASN A 146 17.14 -4.01 -10.91
C ASN A 146 17.66 -4.78 -9.69
N ASN A 147 18.76 -4.34 -9.09
CA ASN A 147 19.28 -4.95 -7.88
C ASN A 147 18.43 -4.67 -6.64
N LEU A 148 17.65 -3.61 -6.63
CA LEU A 148 16.67 -3.28 -5.57
C LEU A 148 15.29 -3.91 -5.85
N TYR A 149 14.96 -4.12 -7.13
CA TYR A 149 13.67 -4.66 -7.57
C TYR A 149 13.82 -5.96 -8.40
N PRO A 150 14.46 -7.01 -7.85
CA PRO A 150 14.69 -8.25 -8.59
C PRO A 150 13.43 -9.07 -8.85
N SER A 151 12.31 -8.70 -8.24
CA SER A 151 11.01 -9.35 -8.39
C SER A 151 9.89 -8.36 -8.68
N GLY A 152 10.21 -7.28 -9.41
CA GLY A 152 9.27 -6.25 -9.81
C GLY A 152 8.89 -5.24 -8.73
N VAL A 153 8.00 -4.32 -9.10
CA VAL A 153 7.48 -3.23 -8.26
C VAL A 153 5.95 -3.23 -8.33
N PRO A 154 5.28 -3.99 -7.47
CA PRO A 154 3.82 -4.19 -7.55
C PRO A 154 3.01 -2.96 -7.12
N TRP A 155 3.58 -2.07 -6.32
CA TRP A 155 2.89 -0.90 -5.78
C TRP A 155 3.84 0.27 -5.56
N CYS A 156 3.26 1.47 -5.54
CA CYS A 156 3.88 2.66 -4.96
C CYS A 156 2.85 3.49 -4.20
N ALA A 157 3.31 4.32 -3.27
CA ALA A 157 2.50 5.30 -2.56
C ALA A 157 3.28 6.59 -2.40
N VAL A 158 2.67 7.73 -2.71
CA VAL A 158 3.28 9.05 -2.49
C VAL A 158 2.68 9.66 -1.22
N ASP A 159 3.54 10.06 -0.30
CA ASP A 159 3.14 10.83 0.87
C ASP A 159 2.73 12.26 0.41
N PRO A 160 1.48 12.66 0.60
CA PRO A 160 0.98 13.96 0.14
C PRO A 160 1.60 15.15 0.87
N GLU A 161 2.20 14.95 2.06
CA GLU A 161 2.83 16.02 2.83
C GLU A 161 4.25 16.29 2.36
N THR A 162 5.01 15.26 1.97
CA THR A 162 6.42 15.37 1.61
C THR A 162 6.68 15.28 0.11
N GLY A 163 5.80 14.62 -0.63
CA GLY A 163 6.03 14.26 -2.02
C GLY A 163 7.02 13.10 -2.17
N TYR A 164 7.30 12.35 -1.11
CA TYR A 164 8.16 11.17 -1.19
C TYR A 164 7.35 9.95 -1.63
N LEU A 165 7.90 9.21 -2.58
CA LEU A 165 7.32 7.96 -3.07
C LEU A 165 7.98 6.77 -2.37
N TYR A 166 7.14 5.87 -1.90
CA TYR A 166 7.50 4.63 -1.24
C TYR A 166 7.14 3.44 -2.13
N ALA A 167 8.03 2.46 -2.21
CA ALA A 167 7.81 1.25 -3.01
C ALA A 167 8.61 0.07 -2.45
N SER A 168 8.15 -1.15 -2.71
CA SER A 168 8.91 -2.36 -2.39
C SER A 168 8.69 -3.45 -3.43
N ILE A 169 9.41 -4.56 -3.30
CA ILE A 169 9.26 -5.72 -4.17
C ILE A 169 8.04 -6.58 -3.79
N TRP A 170 7.58 -7.40 -4.74
CA TRP A 170 6.51 -8.39 -4.54
C TRP A 170 6.84 -9.47 -3.51
N LYS A 171 8.05 -10.03 -3.62
CA LYS A 171 8.52 -11.09 -2.73
C LYS A 171 8.81 -10.55 -1.32
N SER A 172 9.01 -11.48 -0.38
CA SER A 172 9.32 -11.13 1.00
C SER A 172 10.51 -10.17 1.10
N THR A 173 10.29 -9.03 1.75
CA THR A 173 11.31 -8.00 1.97
C THR A 173 11.17 -7.38 3.35
N LYS A 174 12.28 -6.84 3.86
CA LYS A 174 12.33 -5.99 5.05
C LYS A 174 12.67 -4.54 4.71
N VAL A 175 12.53 -4.15 3.44
CA VAL A 175 12.91 -2.82 2.99
C VAL A 175 11.78 -2.21 2.16
N ILE A 176 11.44 -0.96 2.47
CA ILE A 176 10.68 -0.06 1.61
C ILE A 176 11.65 1.03 1.15
N HIS A 177 11.81 1.18 -0.15
CA HIS A 177 12.66 2.20 -0.74
C HIS A 177 11.92 3.53 -0.85
N VAL A 178 12.63 4.65 -0.63
CA VAL A 178 12.05 5.99 -0.60
C VAL A 178 12.72 6.87 -1.66
N TYR A 179 11.88 7.53 -2.46
CA TYR A 179 12.29 8.39 -3.56
C TYR A 179 11.68 9.77 -3.43
N ASP A 180 12.41 10.81 -3.85
CA ASP A 180 11.89 12.18 -3.91
C ASP A 180 11.31 12.46 -5.30
N THR A 181 9.98 12.62 -5.39
CA THR A 181 9.29 12.94 -6.65
C THR A 181 9.62 14.35 -7.15
N ASN A 182 10.04 15.26 -6.27
CA ASN A 182 10.42 16.63 -6.60
C ASN A 182 11.89 16.75 -7.07
N ASP A 183 12.71 15.70 -6.87
CA ASP A 183 14.10 15.62 -7.32
C ASP A 183 14.31 14.44 -8.29
N SER A 184 13.49 14.39 -9.35
CA SER A 184 13.58 13.40 -10.44
C SER A 184 13.63 11.95 -9.94
N MET A 185 12.81 11.59 -8.98
CA MET A 185 12.74 10.24 -8.38
C MET A 185 14.08 9.77 -7.80
N LYS A 186 14.85 10.69 -7.24
CA LYS A 186 16.10 10.35 -6.57
C LYS A 186 15.86 9.46 -5.37
N HIS A 187 16.54 8.33 -5.30
CA HIS A 187 16.53 7.48 -4.11
C HIS A 187 17.17 8.21 -2.93
N ILE A 188 16.40 8.43 -1.87
CA ILE A 188 16.80 9.25 -0.71
C ILE A 188 16.99 8.44 0.57
N GLY A 189 16.54 7.18 0.60
CA GLY A 189 16.70 6.32 1.76
C GLY A 189 15.85 5.07 1.72
N ASP A 190 15.91 4.32 2.81
CA ASP A 190 15.20 3.06 3.01
C ASP A 190 14.53 3.04 4.38
N ILE A 191 13.32 2.52 4.45
CA ILE A 191 12.67 2.13 5.71
C ILE A 191 13.00 0.66 5.95
N ASN A 192 13.73 0.39 7.04
CA ASN A 192 14.08 -0.98 7.44
C ASN A 192 13.02 -1.55 8.38
N LEU A 193 12.34 -2.60 7.95
CA LEU A 193 11.25 -3.22 8.69
C LEU A 193 11.74 -4.29 9.66
N LYS A 194 11.15 -4.37 10.84
CA LYS A 194 11.41 -5.44 11.82
C LYS A 194 10.85 -6.78 11.35
N THR A 195 9.64 -6.75 10.79
CA THR A 195 8.96 -7.93 10.24
C THR A 195 8.92 -7.83 8.72
N PRO A 196 9.21 -8.90 7.98
CA PRO A 196 9.11 -8.87 6.54
C PRO A 196 7.67 -8.70 6.08
N ILE A 197 7.49 -7.93 5.00
CA ILE A 197 6.25 -7.84 4.24
C ILE A 197 6.39 -8.64 2.94
N SER A 198 5.26 -9.08 2.37
CA SER A 198 5.21 -9.77 1.08
C SER A 198 3.83 -9.66 0.46
N HIS A 199 3.74 -9.77 -0.84
CA HIS A 199 2.47 -9.74 -1.57
C HIS A 199 1.64 -8.49 -1.28
N ILE A 200 2.31 -7.35 -1.16
CA ILE A 200 1.64 -6.05 -1.08
C ILE A 200 1.22 -5.67 -2.49
N GLN A 201 -0.06 -5.39 -2.69
CA GLN A 201 -0.66 -5.05 -3.97
C GLN A 201 -0.99 -3.57 -4.11
N GLY A 202 -1.22 -2.89 -2.99
CA GLY A 202 -1.48 -1.47 -2.97
C GLY A 202 -1.11 -0.84 -1.64
N ALA A 203 -0.89 0.47 -1.65
CA ALA A 203 -0.62 1.24 -0.45
C ALA A 203 -1.11 2.68 -0.63
N GLU A 204 -1.46 3.30 0.49
CA GLU A 204 -1.90 4.71 0.50
C GLU A 204 -1.57 5.34 1.85
N PHE A 205 -1.38 6.65 1.86
CA PHE A 205 -1.18 7.43 3.07
C PHE A 205 -2.50 7.96 3.62
N LEU A 206 -2.69 7.81 4.92
CA LEU A 206 -3.75 8.45 5.68
C LEU A 206 -3.15 9.12 6.90
N ASP A 207 -3.28 10.46 7.01
CA ASP A 207 -2.76 11.27 8.13
C ASP A 207 -1.30 10.96 8.48
N GLY A 208 -0.42 10.93 7.46
CA GLY A 208 1.01 10.69 7.60
C GLY A 208 1.42 9.24 7.88
N THR A 209 0.47 8.32 7.94
CA THR A 209 0.73 6.89 8.15
C THR A 209 0.56 6.11 6.84
N LEU A 210 1.53 5.26 6.50
CA LEU A 210 1.45 4.35 5.35
C LEU A 210 0.65 3.10 5.72
N TYR A 211 -0.42 2.86 4.96
CA TYR A 211 -1.22 1.63 5.00
C TYR A 211 -1.01 0.82 3.72
N MET A 212 -1.09 -0.51 3.83
CA MET A 212 -0.84 -1.42 2.71
C MET A 212 -1.87 -2.54 2.69
N SER A 213 -2.37 -2.89 1.49
CA SER A 213 -3.17 -4.10 1.29
C SER A 213 -2.26 -5.29 0.98
N GLN A 214 -2.45 -6.39 1.73
CA GLN A 214 -1.69 -7.61 1.55
C GLN A 214 -2.57 -8.71 0.96
N ASP A 215 -2.09 -9.39 -0.09
CA ASP A 215 -2.71 -10.58 -0.65
C ASP A 215 -2.00 -11.86 -0.17
N THR A 216 -2.50 -12.45 0.91
CA THR A 216 -1.99 -13.75 1.38
C THR A 216 -2.84 -14.88 0.83
N ARG A 217 -2.35 -15.57 -0.20
CA ARG A 217 -3.07 -16.62 -0.95
C ARG A 217 -3.20 -17.97 -0.23
N ASN A 218 -3.04 -18.03 1.07
CA ASN A 218 -3.19 -19.28 1.80
C ASN A 218 -4.67 -19.55 2.11
N LYS A 219 -5.11 -20.81 1.97
CA LYS A 219 -6.46 -21.24 2.34
C LYS A 219 -6.84 -20.77 3.72
N GLY A 220 -7.97 -20.05 3.81
CA GLY A 220 -8.47 -19.46 5.06
C GLY A 220 -7.65 -18.25 5.53
N SER A 221 -6.84 -17.66 4.67
CA SER A 221 -6.12 -16.43 5.02
C SER A 221 -7.02 -15.22 4.87
N ILE A 222 -6.90 -14.37 5.86
CA ILE A 222 -7.53 -13.06 5.96
C ILE A 222 -6.75 -12.10 5.07
N ARG A 223 -7.43 -11.19 4.39
CA ARG A 223 -6.81 -10.13 3.59
C ARG A 223 -6.52 -8.97 4.53
N ASP A 224 -5.28 -8.83 4.93
CA ASP A 224 -4.87 -7.88 5.96
C ASP A 224 -4.65 -6.47 5.40
N ILE A 225 -5.00 -5.49 6.23
CA ILE A 225 -4.51 -4.12 6.08
C ILE A 225 -3.40 -3.92 7.11
N LEU A 226 -2.22 -3.60 6.60
CA LEU A 226 -1.04 -3.36 7.39
C LEU A 226 -0.79 -1.86 7.54
N LYS A 227 -0.13 -1.46 8.63
CA LYS A 227 0.49 -0.13 8.76
C LYS A 227 1.96 -0.25 9.12
N VAL A 228 2.71 0.78 8.78
CA VAL A 228 4.15 0.88 9.08
C VAL A 228 4.40 2.05 10.01
N ASP A 229 5.11 1.80 11.08
CA ASP A 229 5.74 2.84 11.89
C ASP A 229 7.16 3.10 11.34
N PHE A 230 7.38 4.24 10.74
CA PHE A 230 8.64 4.58 10.07
C PHE A 230 9.80 4.81 11.03
N GLU A 231 9.52 5.23 12.26
CA GLU A 231 10.56 5.46 13.27
C GLU A 231 11.12 4.12 13.78
N SER A 232 10.23 3.21 14.11
CA SER A 232 10.61 1.91 14.69
C SER A 232 10.83 0.81 13.63
N GLY A 233 10.27 0.93 12.43
CA GLY A 233 10.21 -0.12 11.41
C GLY A 233 9.23 -1.24 11.78
N GLU A 234 8.32 -1.01 12.72
CA GLU A 234 7.31 -1.99 13.10
C GLU A 234 6.18 -2.03 12.07
N VAL A 235 5.78 -3.26 11.70
CA VAL A 235 4.62 -3.52 10.83
C VAL A 235 3.55 -4.19 11.67
N SER A 236 2.35 -3.65 11.66
CA SER A 236 1.21 -4.22 12.39
C SER A 236 0.00 -4.40 11.49
N VAL A 237 -0.75 -5.47 11.73
CA VAL A 237 -2.09 -5.66 11.16
C VAL A 237 -3.05 -4.73 11.91
N VAL A 238 -3.73 -3.85 11.19
CA VAL A 238 -4.70 -2.92 11.78
C VAL A 238 -6.14 -3.34 11.51
N ALA A 239 -6.36 -4.04 10.41
CA ALA A 239 -7.67 -4.58 10.10
C ALA A 239 -7.54 -5.93 9.38
N GLU A 240 -8.35 -6.88 9.79
CA GLU A 240 -8.55 -8.15 9.11
C GLU A 240 -9.82 -8.03 8.27
N ARG A 241 -9.72 -8.33 6.97
CA ARG A 241 -10.88 -8.32 6.09
C ARG A 241 -11.35 -9.76 5.90
N ASP A 242 -12.53 -10.08 6.43
CA ASP A 242 -13.15 -11.39 6.28
C ASP A 242 -13.70 -11.58 4.85
N ILE A 243 -12.80 -11.87 3.92
CA ILE A 243 -13.16 -12.25 2.55
C ILE A 243 -13.12 -13.76 2.47
N VAL A 244 -14.27 -14.37 2.64
CA VAL A 244 -14.46 -15.82 2.74
C VAL A 244 -14.16 -16.56 1.42
N ASN A 245 -14.07 -15.85 0.29
CA ASN A 245 -13.89 -16.47 -1.02
C ASN A 245 -12.41 -16.53 -1.39
N GLU A 246 -11.85 -17.74 -1.44
CA GLU A 246 -10.45 -18.03 -1.83
C GLU A 246 -10.12 -17.62 -3.29
N ASP A 247 -11.13 -17.37 -4.13
CA ASP A 247 -10.96 -16.98 -5.52
C ASP A 247 -10.71 -15.48 -5.70
N TYR A 248 -10.79 -14.68 -4.63
CA TYR A 248 -10.47 -13.25 -4.66
C TYR A 248 -8.98 -13.01 -4.44
N GLU A 249 -8.42 -12.07 -5.19
CA GLU A 249 -7.10 -11.49 -5.01
C GLU A 249 -7.27 -10.06 -4.51
N ALA A 250 -6.69 -9.73 -3.36
CA ALA A 250 -6.68 -8.36 -2.87
C ALA A 250 -5.69 -7.54 -3.68
N GLU A 251 -6.15 -6.43 -4.22
CA GLU A 251 -5.39 -5.55 -5.10
C GLU A 251 -5.16 -4.17 -4.46
N GLY A 252 -5.20 -3.11 -5.23
CA GLY A 252 -4.98 -1.74 -4.78
C GLY A 252 -5.95 -1.28 -3.69
N MET A 253 -5.55 -0.27 -2.95
CA MET A 253 -6.36 0.38 -1.92
C MET A 253 -6.20 1.89 -1.93
N THR A 254 -7.21 2.59 -1.43
CA THR A 254 -7.17 4.04 -1.24
C THR A 254 -8.12 4.47 -0.11
N PHE A 255 -7.97 5.72 0.36
CA PHE A 255 -8.86 6.30 1.37
C PHE A 255 -9.58 7.51 0.82
N THR A 256 -10.89 7.62 1.10
CA THR A 256 -11.62 8.89 1.00
C THR A 256 -11.95 9.43 2.38
N LYS A 257 -12.01 10.75 2.51
CA LYS A 257 -12.39 11.45 3.75
C LYS A 257 -13.72 12.15 3.58
N GLY A 258 -14.58 12.05 4.57
CA GLY A 258 -15.86 12.74 4.63
C GLY A 258 -16.23 13.10 6.07
N ASP A 259 -17.41 13.68 6.25
CA ASP A 259 -17.90 14.11 7.58
C ASP A 259 -18.03 12.94 8.59
N GLY A 260 -18.12 11.71 8.11
CA GLY A 260 -18.20 10.49 8.92
C GLY A 260 -16.86 9.83 9.24
N GLY A 261 -15.73 10.46 8.88
CA GLY A 261 -14.40 9.90 9.02
C GLY A 261 -13.81 9.38 7.70
N ALA A 262 -12.74 8.60 7.78
CA ALA A 262 -12.11 8.02 6.62
C ALA A 262 -12.82 6.69 6.22
N ILE A 263 -12.91 6.47 4.91
CA ILE A 263 -13.38 5.21 4.32
C ILE A 263 -12.22 4.61 3.52
N LEU A 264 -11.88 3.38 3.85
CA LEU A 264 -10.96 2.55 3.09
C LEU A 264 -11.70 1.89 1.92
N HIS A 265 -11.19 2.01 0.71
CA HIS A 265 -11.65 1.30 -0.48
C HIS A 265 -10.58 0.31 -0.92
N VAL A 266 -10.94 -0.93 -1.14
CA VAL A 266 -10.02 -1.98 -1.61
C VAL A 266 -10.61 -2.65 -2.84
N LEU A 267 -9.78 -2.83 -3.87
CA LEU A 267 -10.10 -3.64 -5.02
C LEU A 267 -9.88 -5.13 -4.66
N ASP A 268 -10.88 -5.95 -4.96
CA ASP A 268 -10.79 -7.39 -4.81
C ASP A 268 -11.12 -8.05 -6.16
N TYR A 269 -10.09 -8.55 -6.83
CA TYR A 269 -10.24 -9.19 -8.13
C TYR A 269 -10.76 -10.62 -8.00
N ASN A 270 -11.89 -10.88 -8.64
CA ASN A 270 -12.45 -12.22 -8.78
C ASN A 270 -12.29 -12.72 -10.23
N LYS A 271 -11.53 -13.77 -10.40
CA LYS A 271 -11.21 -14.35 -11.73
C LYS A 271 -12.43 -14.77 -12.54
N LEU A 272 -13.58 -14.98 -11.91
CA LEU A 272 -14.80 -15.47 -12.56
C LEU A 272 -15.82 -14.39 -12.87
N ILE A 273 -15.91 -13.34 -12.04
CA ILE A 273 -16.99 -12.33 -12.14
C ILE A 273 -16.51 -10.90 -12.29
N GLY A 274 -15.26 -10.59 -12.04
CA GLY A 274 -14.73 -9.24 -12.24
C GLY A 274 -14.07 -8.65 -11.00
N ILE A 275 -14.27 -7.35 -10.74
CA ILE A 275 -13.73 -6.62 -9.61
C ILE A 275 -14.84 -6.24 -8.64
N ASN A 276 -14.57 -6.40 -7.35
CA ASN A 276 -15.35 -5.78 -6.29
C ASN A 276 -14.56 -4.60 -5.71
N VAL A 277 -15.23 -3.47 -5.52
CA VAL A 277 -14.75 -2.38 -4.68
C VAL A 277 -15.43 -2.51 -3.33
N ASN A 278 -14.68 -2.98 -2.35
CA ASN A 278 -15.16 -3.13 -0.98
C ASN A 278 -14.74 -1.93 -0.14
N SER A 279 -15.72 -1.29 0.50
CA SER A 279 -15.50 -0.08 1.29
C SER A 279 -15.72 -0.36 2.76
N TYR A 280 -14.79 0.08 3.60
CA TYR A 280 -14.78 -0.18 5.04
C TYR A 280 -14.60 1.12 5.80
N LYS A 281 -15.13 1.19 7.04
CA LYS A 281 -14.72 2.26 7.95
C LYS A 281 -13.25 2.13 8.29
N ALA A 282 -12.54 3.26 8.27
CA ALA A 282 -11.13 3.34 8.62
C ALA A 282 -10.97 4.07 9.97
N ASP A 283 -11.39 3.40 11.04
CA ASP A 283 -11.35 3.87 12.43
C ASP A 283 -10.30 3.09 13.29
N PHE A 284 -9.24 2.61 12.63
CA PHE A 284 -8.11 1.84 13.17
C PHE A 284 -6.81 2.63 13.32
#